data_6dfe5919c702d5792da0e8073d77b4e1
#
_entry.id   6dfe5919c702d5792da0e8073d77b4e1
#
_cell.length_a   1.000
_cell.length_b   1.000
_cell.length_c   1.000
_cell.angle_alpha   90.00
_cell.angle_beta   90.00
_cell.angle_gamma   90.00
#
_symmetry.space_group_name_H-M   'P 1'
#
loop_
_entity.id
_entity.type
_entity.pdbx_description
1 polymer ?
#
loop_
_entity_poly.entity_id
_entity_poly.type
_entity_poly.pdbx_seq_one_letter_code
_entity_poly.pdbx_strand_id
1 'polypeptide(L)' 'NVNSIADEIAKLVKLKESGALTDDEFTKMKNDLIEKM' A
#
# COMPACT_ATOMS: atom_id res chain seq x y z
N ASN A 1 16.01 -4.31 4.32
CA ASN A 1 15.55 -3.09 4.96
C ASN A 1 14.20 -3.32 5.63
N VAL A 2 14.19 -3.20 6.95
CA VAL A 2 13.02 -3.60 7.74
C VAL A 2 11.85 -2.64 7.57
N ASN A 3 12.10 -1.44 7.04
CA ASN A 3 11.03 -0.45 6.92
C ASN A 3 10.38 -0.42 5.55
N SER A 4 10.80 -1.29 4.64
CA SER A 4 10.33 -1.19 3.27
C SER A 4 8.82 -1.44 3.16
N ILE A 5 8.28 -2.36 3.96
CA ILE A 5 6.84 -2.64 3.90
C ILE A 5 6.05 -1.44 4.39
N ALA A 6 6.46 -0.86 5.51
CA ALA A 6 5.77 0.32 6.04
C ALA A 6 5.86 1.48 5.05
N ASP A 7 7.03 1.66 4.44
CA ASP A 7 7.21 2.71 3.45
C ASP A 7 6.30 2.51 2.26
N GLU A 8 6.17 1.27 1.81
CA GLU A 8 5.32 1.00 0.65
C GLU A 8 3.86 1.23 0.96
N ILE A 9 3.43 0.85 2.17
CA ILE A 9 2.05 1.11 2.56
C ILE A 9 1.79 2.60 2.62
N ALA A 10 2.75 3.38 3.12
CA ALA A 10 2.59 4.83 3.15
C ALA A 10 2.46 5.40 1.75
N LYS A 11 3.24 4.87 0.80
CA LYS A 11 3.12 5.32 -0.59
C LYS A 11 1.76 4.97 -1.16
N LEU A 12 1.25 3.78 -0.84
CA LEU A 12 -0.07 3.39 -1.32
C LEU A 12 -1.15 4.33 -0.79
N VAL A 13 -1.04 4.71 0.47
CA VAL A 13 -2.00 5.65 1.05
C VAL A 13 -1.99 6.97 0.28
N LYS A 14 -0.81 7.47 -0.04
CA LYS A 14 -0.72 8.71 -0.80
C LYS A 14 -1.31 8.56 -2.18
N LEU A 15 -1.07 7.45 -2.84
CA LEU A 15 -1.64 7.21 -4.17
C LEU A 15 -3.16 7.14 -4.10
N LYS A 16 -3.69 6.48 -3.08
CA LYS A 16 -5.13 6.41 -2.92
C LYS A 16 -5.72 7.80 -2.71
N GLU A 17 -5.08 8.61 -1.87
CA GLU A 17 -5.58 9.95 -1.58
C GLU A 17 -5.53 10.85 -2.80
N SER A 18 -4.56 10.65 -3.67
CA SER A 18 -4.44 11.44 -4.88
C SER A 18 -5.40 11.00 -5.98
N GLY A 19 -6.08 9.88 -5.78
CA GLY A 19 -6.99 9.34 -6.79
C GLY A 19 -6.35 8.37 -7.76
N ALA A 20 -5.07 8.07 -7.58
CA ALA A 20 -4.39 7.12 -8.46
C ALA A 20 -4.82 5.68 -8.21
N LEU A 21 -5.28 5.38 -6.99
CA LEU A 21 -5.75 4.05 -6.61
C LEU A 21 -7.17 4.14 -6.08
N THR A 22 -7.97 3.13 -6.41
CA THR A 22 -9.29 2.98 -5.81
C THR A 22 -9.15 2.26 -4.46
N ASP A 23 -10.23 2.28 -3.67
CA ASP A 23 -10.24 1.56 -2.39
C ASP A 23 -9.94 0.08 -2.59
N ASP A 24 -10.54 -0.53 -3.61
CA ASP A 24 -10.31 -1.95 -3.87
C ASP A 24 -8.86 -2.22 -4.22
N GLU A 25 -8.28 -1.39 -5.06
CA GLU A 25 -6.88 -1.57 -5.43
C GLU A 25 -5.96 -1.37 -4.25
N PHE A 26 -6.25 -0.35 -3.45
CA PHE A 26 -5.45 -0.11 -2.25
C PHE A 26 -5.50 -1.30 -1.31
N THR A 27 -6.69 -1.83 -1.07
CA THR A 27 -6.85 -2.96 -0.16
C THR A 27 -6.10 -4.19 -0.67
N LYS A 28 -6.18 -4.47 -1.96
CA LYS A 28 -5.47 -5.61 -2.53
C LYS A 28 -3.97 -5.47 -2.38
N MET A 29 -3.45 -4.30 -2.69
CA MET A 29 -2.02 -4.09 -2.63
C MET A 29 -1.52 -4.10 -1.19
N LYS A 30 -2.29 -3.52 -0.29
CA LYS A 30 -1.93 -3.54 1.12
C LYS A 30 -1.89 -4.97 1.65
N ASN A 31 -2.90 -5.77 1.34
CA ASN A 31 -2.94 -7.15 1.80
C ASN A 31 -1.79 -7.96 1.23
N ASP A 32 -1.44 -7.71 -0.03
CA ASP A 32 -0.32 -8.41 -0.66
C ASP A 32 0.98 -8.12 0.08
N LEU A 33 1.19 -6.87 0.45
CA LEU A 33 2.40 -6.50 1.19
C LEU A 33 2.42 -7.14 2.57
N ILE A 34 1.28 -7.18 3.23
CA ILE A 34 1.19 -7.77 4.56
C ILE A 34 1.48 -9.27 4.48
N GLU A 35 1.02 -9.94 3.44
CA GLU A 35 1.28 -11.36 3.29
C GLU A 35 2.75 -11.66 3.06
N LYS A 36 3.49 -10.73 2.52
CA LYS A 36 4.91 -10.93 2.31
C LYS A 36 5.73 -10.80 3.59
N MET A 37 5.14 -10.27 4.62
CA MET A 37 5.81 -10.20 5.90
C MET A 37 5.90 -11.60 6.51
#